data_5d5f47489eb33cc700809cb6b9fe9dc8
#
_entry.id   5d5f47489eb33cc700809cb6b9fe9dc8
#
_cell.length_a   1.000
_cell.length_b   1.000
_cell.length_c   1.000
_cell.angle_alpha   90.00
_cell.angle_beta   90.00
_cell.angle_gamma   90.00
#
_symmetry.space_group_name_H-M   'P 1'
#
loop_
_entity.id
_entity.type
_entity.pdbx_description
1 polymer ?
#
loop_
_entity_poly.entity_id
_entity_poly.type
_entity_poly.pdbx_seq_one_letter_code
_entity_poly.pdbx_strand_id
1 'polypeptide(L)'
;MKKKIGLLVASLALAFGLVACGGQKAETKAESEKQTEAASEKASDKAEESEKATEKAKAGESVKIKIGATPSPHAEVLEAAKAALKEKGVEIEIVTYNDYVQPNLATDQGEIDANYFQHLPYLDDFNKEKGTKVVSVGKVHYEPFGIYAGQSKDLAEIKDGAKIAVPNDTTNEARALLLLQDNGIITLKDGAGLTATKQDVVENPHNIELYEVEAAQIPRSLDSVDFACMNGNYALQANLKPSDALAIEKADSEAAQTYANIVAVAEKNKDAEWVKTLVEVLQSKDIQDFINEKYEGGVVSIQ
;
A
#
# COMPACT_ATOMS: atom_id res chain seq x y z
N MET A 1 -32.55 -46.09 31.13
CA MET A 1 -33.14 -46.99 30.09
C MET A 1 -32.37 -46.83 28.79
N LYS A 2 -31.85 -47.94 28.32
CA LYS A 2 -31.01 -48.09 27.13
C LYS A 2 -31.87 -47.94 25.87
N LYS A 3 -31.34 -47.33 24.77
CA LYS A 3 -31.50 -47.90 23.41
C LYS A 3 -30.43 -47.31 22.48
N LYS A 4 -29.62 -48.24 22.00
CA LYS A 4 -28.67 -48.16 20.86
C LYS A 4 -29.45 -48.39 19.57
N ILE A 5 -28.78 -48.21 18.45
CA ILE A 5 -28.97 -48.68 17.05
C ILE A 5 -28.80 -47.48 16.11
N GLY A 6 -27.97 -47.50 15.08
CA GLY A 6 -27.15 -48.48 14.42
C GLY A 6 -26.46 -47.85 13.19
N LEU A 7 -25.37 -48.40 12.88
CA LEU A 7 -24.41 -48.20 11.81
C LEU A 7 -25.00 -48.56 10.43
N LEU A 8 -24.68 -47.80 9.38
CA LEU A 8 -24.76 -48.32 8.03
C LEU A 8 -23.61 -47.75 7.16
N VAL A 9 -22.65 -48.63 6.90
CA VAL A 9 -21.57 -48.54 5.91
C VAL A 9 -22.15 -49.01 4.57
N ALA A 10 -21.87 -48.34 3.50
CA ALA A 10 -21.99 -48.88 2.15
C ALA A 10 -20.77 -48.50 1.29
N SER A 11 -19.88 -49.47 1.21
CA SER A 11 -18.80 -49.52 0.22
C SER A 11 -19.38 -50.02 -1.12
N LEU A 12 -18.96 -49.45 -2.23
CA LEU A 12 -19.10 -50.11 -3.52
C LEU A 12 -17.82 -49.91 -4.33
N ALA A 13 -17.08 -51.01 -4.49
CA ALA A 13 -15.95 -51.16 -5.39
C ALA A 13 -16.43 -51.96 -6.64
N LEU A 14 -15.58 -52.01 -7.65
CA LEU A 14 -15.54 -52.77 -8.88
C LEU A 14 -15.84 -51.94 -10.14
N ALA A 15 -15.16 -52.13 -11.26
CA ALA A 15 -14.27 -53.21 -11.73
C ALA A 15 -13.38 -52.78 -12.87
N PHE A 16 -12.31 -53.50 -13.05
CA PHE A 16 -11.37 -53.60 -14.15
C PHE A 16 -12.00 -53.80 -15.53
N GLY A 17 -11.38 -53.24 -16.56
CA GLY A 17 -11.56 -53.63 -17.96
C GLY A 17 -10.30 -53.39 -18.77
N LEU A 18 -9.41 -54.39 -18.81
CA LEU A 18 -8.29 -54.52 -19.74
C LEU A 18 -8.84 -55.05 -21.08
N VAL A 19 -8.60 -54.35 -22.20
CA VAL A 19 -8.52 -54.98 -23.49
C VAL A 19 -7.27 -54.45 -24.20
N ALA A 20 -6.42 -55.38 -24.60
CA ALA A 20 -5.17 -55.20 -25.31
C ALA A 20 -5.39 -55.27 -26.84
N CYS A 21 -4.33 -54.79 -27.52
CA CYS A 21 -3.89 -55.10 -28.91
C CYS A 21 -4.31 -54.18 -30.05
N GLY A 22 -3.28 -53.68 -30.71
CA GLY A 22 -3.30 -53.48 -32.15
C GLY A 22 -2.66 -52.17 -32.62
N GLY A 23 -1.38 -52.21 -32.96
CA GLY A 23 -0.50 -51.20 -33.51
C GLY A 23 -1.03 -50.18 -34.49
N GLN A 24 -0.45 -49.00 -34.35
CA GLN A 24 0.00 -48.21 -35.49
C GLN A 24 0.98 -47.17 -34.99
N LYS A 25 2.23 -47.29 -35.41
CA LYS A 25 3.32 -46.31 -35.25
C LYS A 25 3.19 -45.27 -36.36
N ALA A 26 3.63 -44.07 -36.00
CA ALA A 26 3.91 -42.92 -36.87
C ALA A 26 2.73 -42.00 -37.20
N GLU A 27 2.65 -40.87 -36.45
CA GLU A 27 2.22 -39.56 -36.97
C GLU A 27 1.89 -38.54 -35.83
N THR A 28 2.69 -38.50 -34.76
CA THR A 28 2.50 -37.50 -33.68
C THR A 28 3.78 -36.72 -33.28
N LYS A 29 4.70 -36.56 -34.23
CA LYS A 29 5.92 -35.78 -33.95
C LYS A 29 6.01 -34.43 -34.68
N ALA A 30 5.10 -34.15 -35.63
CA ALA A 30 5.15 -32.94 -36.44
C ALA A 30 4.26 -31.76 -35.88
N GLU A 31 3.26 -32.07 -35.07
CA GLU A 31 2.36 -31.03 -34.53
C GLU A 31 2.86 -30.38 -33.21
N SER A 32 3.75 -31.08 -32.46
CA SER A 32 4.30 -30.53 -31.21
C SER A 32 5.41 -29.49 -31.44
N GLU A 33 6.17 -29.61 -32.56
CA GLU A 33 7.22 -28.63 -32.88
C GLU A 33 6.66 -27.33 -33.47
N LYS A 34 5.50 -27.37 -34.15
CA LYS A 34 4.87 -26.17 -34.71
C LYS A 34 4.16 -25.28 -33.66
N GLN A 35 3.69 -25.87 -32.56
CA GLN A 35 3.12 -25.08 -31.45
C GLN A 35 4.18 -24.42 -30.55
N THR A 36 5.39 -24.99 -30.50
CA THR A 36 6.49 -24.42 -29.71
C THR A 36 7.16 -23.24 -30.44
N GLU A 37 7.25 -23.26 -31.77
CA GLU A 37 7.77 -22.12 -32.54
C GLU A 37 6.80 -20.91 -32.53
N ALA A 38 5.48 -21.15 -32.65
CA ALA A 38 4.49 -20.05 -32.60
C ALA A 38 4.36 -19.39 -31.22
N ALA A 39 4.68 -20.10 -30.11
CA ALA A 39 4.71 -19.55 -28.77
C ALA A 39 6.01 -18.78 -28.49
N SER A 40 7.13 -19.16 -29.16
CA SER A 40 8.42 -18.47 -29.06
C SER A 40 8.43 -17.15 -29.84
N GLU A 41 7.82 -17.08 -31.02
CA GLU A 41 7.71 -15.82 -31.79
C GLU A 41 6.79 -14.79 -31.10
N LYS A 42 5.67 -15.22 -30.47
CA LYS A 42 4.80 -14.31 -29.73
C LYS A 42 5.40 -13.81 -28.41
N ALA A 43 6.35 -14.55 -27.81
CA ALA A 43 7.06 -14.10 -26.61
C ALA A 43 8.20 -13.13 -26.95
N SER A 44 8.86 -13.28 -28.13
CA SER A 44 9.89 -12.35 -28.58
C SER A 44 9.31 -11.01 -29.02
N ASP A 45 8.16 -10.99 -29.71
CA ASP A 45 7.48 -9.75 -30.12
C ASP A 45 6.98 -8.94 -28.92
N LYS A 46 6.57 -9.60 -27.82
CA LYS A 46 6.14 -8.90 -26.59
C LYS A 46 7.34 -8.39 -25.75
N ALA A 47 8.49 -9.03 -25.85
CA ALA A 47 9.72 -8.57 -25.20
C ALA A 47 10.35 -7.39 -25.95
N GLU A 48 10.30 -7.38 -27.29
CA GLU A 48 10.80 -6.25 -28.10
C GLU A 48 9.93 -5.01 -27.99
N GLU A 49 8.60 -5.14 -27.76
CA GLU A 49 7.72 -4.00 -27.53
C GLU A 49 7.93 -3.38 -26.13
N SER A 50 8.36 -4.18 -25.15
CA SER A 50 8.75 -3.70 -23.80
C SER A 50 10.14 -3.06 -23.77
N GLU A 51 11.09 -3.49 -24.60
CA GLU A 51 12.42 -2.88 -24.67
C GLU A 51 12.45 -1.57 -25.49
N LYS A 52 11.50 -1.36 -26.39
CA LYS A 52 11.37 -0.10 -27.15
C LYS A 52 10.82 1.08 -26.33
N ALA A 53 10.22 0.84 -25.18
CA ALA A 53 9.75 1.92 -24.29
C ALA A 53 10.88 2.63 -23.53
N THR A 54 12.12 2.15 -23.60
CA THR A 54 13.30 2.71 -22.90
C THR A 54 14.23 3.53 -23.81
N GLU A 55 13.93 3.68 -25.10
CA GLU A 55 14.77 4.50 -26.00
C GLU A 55 14.25 5.94 -26.11
N LYS A 56 15.07 6.87 -25.56
CA LYS A 56 15.17 8.31 -25.88
C LYS A 56 13.92 8.95 -26.51
N ALA A 57 13.15 9.65 -25.69
CA ALA A 57 12.21 10.66 -26.17
C ALA A 57 12.94 11.61 -27.15
N LYS A 58 12.57 11.58 -28.42
CA LYS A 58 12.93 12.62 -29.37
C LYS A 58 12.24 13.91 -28.90
N ALA A 59 12.94 15.04 -28.95
CA ALA A 59 12.38 16.33 -28.60
C ALA A 59 11.07 16.56 -29.39
N GLY A 60 9.91 16.50 -28.66
CA GLY A 60 8.57 16.69 -29.21
C GLY A 60 7.53 15.58 -28.95
N GLU A 61 7.91 14.40 -28.46
CA GLU A 61 6.95 13.36 -28.05
C GLU A 61 6.81 13.31 -26.54
N SER A 62 5.58 13.42 -26.02
CA SER A 62 5.27 13.26 -24.60
C SER A 62 5.37 11.77 -24.21
N VAL A 63 6.00 11.51 -23.06
CA VAL A 63 5.98 10.19 -22.43
C VAL A 63 4.66 10.02 -21.68
N LYS A 64 3.96 8.90 -21.89
CA LYS A 64 2.76 8.57 -21.13
C LYS A 64 3.13 7.56 -20.04
N ILE A 65 2.76 7.88 -18.80
CA ILE A 65 3.02 7.03 -17.64
C ILE A 65 1.75 6.83 -16.81
N LYS A 66 1.63 5.65 -16.19
CA LYS A 66 0.57 5.32 -15.25
C LYS A 66 1.09 5.43 -13.82
N ILE A 67 0.39 6.16 -12.96
CA ILE A 67 0.77 6.35 -11.57
C ILE A 67 -0.35 5.85 -10.66
N GLY A 68 -0.02 4.88 -9.80
CA GLY A 68 -0.90 4.39 -8.75
C GLY A 68 -0.93 5.32 -7.55
N ALA A 69 -2.12 5.65 -7.06
CA ALA A 69 -2.29 6.55 -5.92
C ALA A 69 -3.54 6.21 -5.10
N THR A 70 -3.58 6.57 -3.81
CA THR A 70 -4.85 6.58 -3.08
C THR A 70 -5.69 7.79 -3.49
N PRO A 71 -7.04 7.74 -3.34
CA PRO A 71 -7.92 8.81 -3.83
C PRO A 71 -7.57 10.20 -3.28
N SER A 72 -7.34 10.31 -1.97
CA SER A 72 -6.95 11.56 -1.27
C SER A 72 -5.83 11.25 -0.27
N PRO A 73 -4.80 12.09 -0.13
CA PRO A 73 -4.54 13.31 -0.93
C PRO A 73 -3.82 13.04 -2.25
N HIS A 74 -3.29 11.82 -2.46
CA HIS A 74 -2.28 11.50 -3.47
C HIS A 74 -2.76 11.72 -4.91
N ALA A 75 -3.93 11.15 -5.29
CA ALA A 75 -4.48 11.37 -6.63
C ALA A 75 -4.84 12.84 -6.87
N GLU A 76 -5.28 13.56 -5.84
CA GLU A 76 -5.61 14.97 -5.95
C GLU A 76 -4.36 15.84 -6.20
N VAL A 77 -3.24 15.51 -5.54
CA VAL A 77 -1.95 16.18 -5.76
C VAL A 77 -1.43 15.89 -7.18
N LEU A 78 -1.53 14.64 -7.64
CA LEU A 78 -1.19 14.28 -9.02
C LEU A 78 -2.07 14.99 -10.03
N GLU A 79 -3.35 15.15 -9.76
CA GLU A 79 -4.28 15.87 -10.64
C GLU A 79 -3.89 17.35 -10.77
N ALA A 80 -3.49 17.99 -9.65
CA ALA A 80 -2.97 19.35 -9.66
C ALA A 80 -1.66 19.48 -10.47
N ALA A 81 -0.83 18.43 -10.47
CA ALA A 81 0.45 18.42 -11.19
C ALA A 81 0.33 18.16 -12.71
N LYS A 82 -0.81 17.64 -13.19
CA LYS A 82 -0.99 17.21 -14.60
C LYS A 82 -0.61 18.24 -15.64
N ALA A 83 -1.04 19.47 -15.46
CA ALA A 83 -0.78 20.53 -16.44
C ALA A 83 0.73 20.82 -16.56
N ALA A 84 1.42 21.00 -15.43
CA ALA A 84 2.84 21.26 -15.38
C ALA A 84 3.68 20.08 -15.90
N LEU A 85 3.27 18.84 -15.61
CA LEU A 85 3.90 17.63 -16.15
C LEU A 85 3.76 17.57 -17.68
N LYS A 86 2.57 17.84 -18.20
CA LYS A 86 2.30 17.84 -19.64
C LYS A 86 3.14 18.89 -20.38
N GLU A 87 3.30 20.10 -19.84
CA GLU A 87 4.16 21.14 -20.38
C GLU A 87 5.63 20.70 -20.46
N LYS A 88 6.05 19.82 -19.52
CA LYS A 88 7.41 19.23 -19.50
C LYS A 88 7.50 17.91 -20.29
N GLY A 89 6.47 17.54 -21.07
CA GLY A 89 6.47 16.36 -21.92
C GLY A 89 6.14 15.04 -21.19
N VAL A 90 5.51 15.08 -20.00
CA VAL A 90 5.07 13.91 -19.26
C VAL A 90 3.55 13.93 -19.13
N GLU A 91 2.86 13.00 -19.78
CA GLU A 91 1.42 12.80 -19.62
C GLU A 91 1.16 11.69 -18.59
N ILE A 92 0.37 11.97 -17.55
CA ILE A 92 0.06 10.99 -16.52
C ILE A 92 -1.37 10.46 -16.60
N GLU A 93 -1.53 9.14 -16.45
CA GLU A 93 -2.78 8.44 -16.16
C GLU A 93 -2.76 8.04 -14.67
N ILE A 94 -3.74 8.48 -13.90
CA ILE A 94 -3.83 8.18 -12.47
C ILE A 94 -4.71 6.95 -12.28
N VAL A 95 -4.16 5.92 -11.64
CA VAL A 95 -4.87 4.69 -11.27
C VAL A 95 -5.08 4.71 -9.76
N THR A 96 -6.35 4.74 -9.31
CA THR A 96 -6.64 4.80 -7.88
C THR A 96 -6.74 3.42 -7.25
N TYR A 97 -6.12 3.28 -6.07
CA TYR A 97 -6.15 2.09 -5.22
C TYR A 97 -6.68 2.45 -3.83
N ASN A 98 -7.47 1.55 -3.24
CA ASN A 98 -8.05 1.75 -1.91
C ASN A 98 -7.31 1.00 -0.79
N ASP A 99 -6.19 0.36 -1.11
CA ASP A 99 -5.33 -0.40 -0.21
C ASP A 99 -3.86 -0.07 -0.45
N TYR A 100 -2.98 -0.58 0.43
CA TYR A 100 -1.54 -0.32 0.34
C TYR A 100 -0.73 -1.46 -0.30
N VAL A 101 -1.36 -2.60 -0.62
CA VAL A 101 -0.69 -3.78 -1.17
C VAL A 101 -0.59 -3.71 -2.69
N GLN A 102 -1.73 -3.45 -3.34
CA GLN A 102 -1.84 -3.51 -4.80
C GLN A 102 -0.94 -2.51 -5.54
N PRO A 103 -0.76 -1.25 -5.09
CA PRO A 103 0.08 -0.31 -5.83
C PRO A 103 1.53 -0.78 -5.96
N ASN A 104 2.12 -1.38 -4.91
CA ASN A 104 3.49 -1.89 -4.95
C ASN A 104 3.62 -3.12 -5.85
N LEU A 105 2.66 -4.04 -5.79
CA LEU A 105 2.65 -5.20 -6.68
C LEU A 105 2.52 -4.78 -8.14
N ALA A 106 1.60 -3.87 -8.46
CA ALA A 106 1.39 -3.35 -9.80
C ALA A 106 2.64 -2.61 -10.34
N THR A 107 3.35 -1.87 -9.48
CA THR A 107 4.61 -1.19 -9.84
C THR A 107 5.72 -2.21 -10.13
N ASP A 108 5.90 -3.21 -9.26
CA ASP A 108 6.92 -4.24 -9.43
C ASP A 108 6.70 -5.07 -10.69
N GLN A 109 5.45 -5.41 -10.99
CA GLN A 109 5.02 -6.16 -12.18
C GLN A 109 5.05 -5.33 -13.47
N GLY A 110 5.13 -3.99 -13.36
CA GLY A 110 5.13 -3.06 -14.50
C GLY A 110 3.74 -2.82 -15.09
N GLU A 111 2.68 -3.07 -14.35
CA GLU A 111 1.30 -2.71 -14.72
C GLU A 111 1.06 -1.21 -14.63
N ILE A 112 1.77 -0.56 -13.68
CA ILE A 112 1.90 0.88 -13.55
C ILE A 112 3.39 1.27 -13.48
N ASP A 113 3.72 2.49 -13.90
CA ASP A 113 5.10 2.96 -14.01
C ASP A 113 5.67 3.49 -12.69
N ALA A 114 4.80 4.07 -11.86
CA ALA A 114 5.12 4.64 -10.56
C ALA A 114 3.95 4.47 -9.60
N ASN A 115 4.23 4.61 -8.29
CA ASN A 115 3.18 4.84 -7.29
C ASN A 115 3.52 6.02 -6.38
N TYR A 116 2.48 6.59 -5.80
CA TYR A 116 2.55 7.66 -4.82
C TYR A 116 1.42 7.48 -3.82
N PHE A 117 1.72 6.87 -2.65
CA PHE A 117 0.71 6.53 -1.63
C PHE A 117 1.30 6.16 -0.28
N GLN A 118 2.62 6.01 -0.16
CA GLN A 118 3.30 5.34 0.95
C GLN A 118 4.50 6.14 1.45
N HIS A 119 4.95 5.81 2.65
CA HIS A 119 6.21 6.28 3.22
C HIS A 119 7.32 5.22 3.09
N LEU A 120 8.58 5.66 3.21
CA LEU A 120 9.74 4.79 2.99
C LEU A 120 9.78 3.55 3.91
N PRO A 121 9.53 3.64 5.24
CA PRO A 121 9.53 2.45 6.10
C PRO A 121 8.57 1.37 5.64
N TYR A 122 7.37 1.75 5.14
CA TYR A 122 6.41 0.80 4.59
C TYR A 122 6.94 0.12 3.32
N LEU A 123 7.53 0.90 2.40
CA LEU A 123 8.12 0.36 1.17
C LEU A 123 9.23 -0.65 1.47
N ASP A 124 10.12 -0.31 2.41
CA ASP A 124 11.26 -1.17 2.76
C ASP A 124 10.80 -2.50 3.38
N ASP A 125 9.82 -2.46 4.29
CA ASP A 125 9.23 -3.65 4.88
C ASP A 125 8.47 -4.48 3.85
N PHE A 126 7.68 -3.83 2.99
CA PHE A 126 6.96 -4.48 1.90
C PHE A 126 7.90 -5.22 0.93
N ASN A 127 8.97 -4.56 0.49
CA ASN A 127 9.98 -5.17 -0.37
C ASN A 127 10.62 -6.40 0.28
N LYS A 128 10.94 -6.30 1.58
CA LYS A 128 11.52 -7.42 2.34
C LYS A 128 10.54 -8.59 2.47
N GLU A 129 9.28 -8.31 2.75
CA GLU A 129 8.24 -9.32 2.95
C GLU A 129 7.82 -9.99 1.64
N LYS A 130 7.60 -9.21 0.59
CA LYS A 130 7.07 -9.69 -0.69
C LYS A 130 8.14 -10.01 -1.74
N GLY A 131 9.40 -9.61 -1.50
CA GLY A 131 10.51 -9.81 -2.45
C GLY A 131 10.45 -8.90 -3.66
N THR A 132 9.71 -7.79 -3.58
CA THR A 132 9.58 -6.79 -4.65
C THR A 132 10.81 -5.89 -4.76
N LYS A 133 10.97 -5.20 -5.90
CA LYS A 133 12.10 -4.31 -6.21
C LYS A 133 11.61 -2.92 -6.59
N VAL A 134 10.78 -2.36 -5.75
CA VAL A 134 10.30 -0.98 -5.88
C VAL A 134 11.22 -0.06 -5.08
N VAL A 135 11.60 1.08 -5.63
CA VAL A 135 12.54 2.02 -5.01
C VAL A 135 11.94 3.42 -4.91
N SER A 136 12.24 4.10 -3.80
CA SER A 136 11.88 5.51 -3.62
C SER A 136 12.73 6.40 -4.51
N VAL A 137 12.11 7.40 -5.16
CA VAL A 137 12.78 8.38 -6.02
C VAL A 137 12.61 9.82 -5.56
N GLY A 138 11.72 10.10 -4.60
CA GLY A 138 11.57 11.44 -4.02
C GLY A 138 10.50 11.49 -2.94
N LYS A 139 10.70 12.36 -1.94
CA LYS A 139 9.71 12.69 -0.91
C LYS A 139 8.85 13.86 -1.40
N VAL A 140 7.57 13.89 -1.04
CA VAL A 140 6.64 14.95 -1.49
C VAL A 140 5.97 15.65 -0.32
N HIS A 141 5.34 14.90 0.58
CA HIS A 141 4.60 15.45 1.70
C HIS A 141 4.61 14.51 2.91
N TYR A 142 4.13 15.03 4.02
CA TYR A 142 3.89 14.28 5.24
C TYR A 142 2.42 14.36 5.63
N GLU A 143 1.87 13.26 6.12
CA GLU A 143 0.52 13.17 6.66
C GLU A 143 0.61 12.82 8.15
N PRO A 144 0.21 13.73 9.07
CA PRO A 144 0.17 13.41 10.49
C PRO A 144 -0.73 12.20 10.77
N PHE A 145 -0.22 11.26 11.53
CA PHE A 145 -1.00 10.13 12.02
C PHE A 145 -1.77 10.55 13.27
N GLY A 146 -3.01 10.10 13.43
CA GLY A 146 -3.86 10.58 14.52
C GLY A 146 -4.61 9.48 15.25
N ILE A 147 -5.01 9.80 16.51
CA ILE A 147 -5.97 9.03 17.30
C ILE A 147 -7.31 9.73 17.17
N TYR A 148 -8.32 9.03 16.68
CA TYR A 148 -9.65 9.54 16.44
C TYR A 148 -10.68 8.91 17.37
N ALA A 149 -11.73 9.68 17.70
CA ALA A 149 -12.84 9.24 18.51
C ALA A 149 -13.66 8.16 17.76
N GLY A 150 -13.89 7.06 18.44
CA GLY A 150 -14.91 6.07 18.09
C GLY A 150 -16.15 6.24 18.93
N GLN A 151 -16.47 5.24 19.76
CA GLN A 151 -17.56 5.31 20.74
C GLN A 151 -17.20 6.24 21.90
N SER A 152 -15.96 6.27 22.35
CA SER A 152 -15.43 7.19 23.36
C SER A 152 -14.93 8.48 22.71
N LYS A 153 -15.06 9.62 23.42
CA LYS A 153 -14.83 10.96 22.84
C LYS A 153 -13.67 11.72 23.46
N ASP A 154 -13.10 11.22 24.54
CA ASP A 154 -12.00 11.86 25.27
C ASP A 154 -10.98 10.80 25.70
N LEU A 155 -9.71 11.01 25.36
CA LEU A 155 -8.62 10.12 25.79
C LEU A 155 -8.35 10.21 27.30
N ALA A 156 -8.66 11.35 27.93
CA ALA A 156 -8.50 11.49 29.38
C ALA A 156 -9.53 10.65 30.18
N GLU A 157 -10.61 10.22 29.54
CA GLU A 157 -11.66 9.38 30.12
C GLU A 157 -11.59 7.93 29.60
N ILE A 158 -10.39 7.46 29.18
CA ILE A 158 -10.20 6.09 28.70
C ILE A 158 -10.61 5.07 29.77
N LYS A 159 -11.47 4.15 29.39
CA LYS A 159 -12.01 3.12 30.30
C LYS A 159 -11.12 1.89 30.34
N ASP A 160 -11.19 1.18 31.44
CA ASP A 160 -10.59 -0.15 31.54
C ASP A 160 -11.20 -1.10 30.49
N GLY A 161 -10.35 -1.80 29.73
CA GLY A 161 -10.75 -2.64 28.62
C GLY A 161 -11.17 -1.90 27.36
N ALA A 162 -10.87 -0.60 27.23
CA ALA A 162 -11.17 0.17 26.01
C ALA A 162 -10.53 -0.47 24.77
N LYS A 163 -11.27 -0.54 23.68
CA LYS A 163 -10.83 -1.13 22.42
C LYS A 163 -10.30 -0.06 21.49
N ILE A 164 -9.05 -0.20 21.02
CA ILE A 164 -8.40 0.73 20.12
C ILE A 164 -8.02 0.02 18.82
N ALA A 165 -8.58 0.49 17.70
CA ALA A 165 -8.19 0.00 16.38
C ALA A 165 -6.82 0.56 15.98
N VAL A 166 -5.95 -0.32 15.48
CA VAL A 166 -4.61 0.03 14.95
C VAL A 166 -4.38 -0.68 13.62
N PRO A 167 -3.55 -0.12 12.71
CA PRO A 167 -3.16 -0.83 11.49
C PRO A 167 -2.46 -2.15 11.81
N ASN A 168 -2.64 -3.15 10.94
CA ASN A 168 -2.06 -4.49 11.12
C ASN A 168 -0.78 -4.72 10.31
N ASP A 169 -0.30 -3.70 9.58
CA ASP A 169 1.02 -3.76 8.96
C ASP A 169 2.09 -3.28 9.93
N THR A 170 3.27 -3.91 9.88
CA THR A 170 4.37 -3.73 10.85
C THR A 170 4.68 -2.26 11.13
N THR A 171 4.79 -1.45 10.10
CA THR A 171 5.29 -0.07 10.24
C THR A 171 4.23 0.91 10.72
N ASN A 172 2.97 0.75 10.31
CA ASN A 172 1.88 1.59 10.80
C ASN A 172 1.35 1.12 12.16
N GLU A 173 1.40 -0.20 12.49
CA GLU A 173 1.19 -0.66 13.87
C GLU A 173 2.19 -0.03 14.82
N ALA A 174 3.50 -0.10 14.50
CA ALA A 174 4.54 0.51 15.33
C ALA A 174 4.30 2.01 15.52
N ARG A 175 3.93 2.72 14.45
CA ARG A 175 3.60 4.15 14.46
C ARG A 175 2.42 4.45 15.39
N ALA A 176 1.36 3.62 15.34
CA ALA A 176 0.21 3.73 16.23
C ALA A 176 0.59 3.50 17.69
N LEU A 177 1.40 2.48 17.98
CA LEU A 177 1.86 2.18 19.33
C LEU A 177 2.74 3.27 19.91
N LEU A 178 3.63 3.86 19.09
CA LEU A 178 4.44 5.01 19.50
C LEU A 178 3.56 6.22 19.84
N LEU A 179 2.53 6.50 19.03
CA LEU A 179 1.60 7.61 19.31
C LEU A 179 0.78 7.35 20.59
N LEU A 180 0.36 6.10 20.85
CA LEU A 180 -0.30 5.73 22.11
C LEU A 180 0.63 5.90 23.31
N GLN A 181 1.91 5.55 23.18
CA GLN A 181 2.92 5.76 24.21
C GLN A 181 3.17 7.25 24.46
N ASP A 182 3.29 8.08 23.42
CA ASP A 182 3.51 9.52 23.54
C ASP A 182 2.35 10.22 24.27
N ASN A 183 1.17 9.62 24.25
CA ASN A 183 -0.02 10.08 24.98
C ASN A 183 -0.23 9.38 26.34
N GLY A 184 0.75 8.57 26.80
CA GLY A 184 0.71 7.93 28.11
C GLY A 184 -0.31 6.80 28.28
N ILE A 185 -0.83 6.27 27.16
CA ILE A 185 -1.85 5.20 27.17
C ILE A 185 -1.23 3.83 27.39
N ILE A 186 -0.04 3.60 26.83
CA ILE A 186 0.76 2.39 27.00
C ILE A 186 2.22 2.75 27.21
N THR A 187 3.04 1.79 27.64
CA THR A 187 4.50 1.87 27.61
C THR A 187 5.05 0.72 26.78
N LEU A 188 5.93 1.03 25.84
CA LEU A 188 6.64 0.03 25.04
C LEU A 188 7.98 -0.30 25.70
N LYS A 189 8.49 -1.50 25.43
CA LYS A 189 9.85 -1.87 25.87
C LYS A 189 10.88 -0.96 25.23
N ASP A 190 12.00 -0.74 25.91
CA ASP A 190 13.10 0.05 25.39
C ASP A 190 13.60 -0.45 24.04
N GLY A 191 13.76 0.47 23.09
CA GLY A 191 14.27 0.17 21.77
C GLY A 191 13.31 -0.53 20.80
N ALA A 192 12.00 -0.64 21.11
CA ALA A 192 11.00 -1.19 20.20
C ALA A 192 10.95 -0.44 18.85
N GLY A 193 10.97 0.90 18.87
CA GLY A 193 11.13 1.76 17.69
C GLY A 193 10.09 1.48 16.58
N LEU A 194 10.55 1.65 15.33
CA LEU A 194 9.68 1.59 14.14
C LEU A 194 9.18 0.18 13.77
N THR A 195 9.49 -0.82 14.56
CA THR A 195 9.05 -2.22 14.38
C THR A 195 8.32 -2.74 15.62
N ALA A 196 7.88 -1.84 16.51
CA ALA A 196 7.11 -2.19 17.69
C ALA A 196 5.83 -2.94 17.31
N THR A 197 5.52 -3.96 18.09
CA THR A 197 4.29 -4.76 17.97
C THR A 197 3.57 -4.77 19.32
N LYS A 198 2.34 -5.23 19.37
CA LYS A 198 1.61 -5.36 20.64
C LYS A 198 2.32 -6.22 21.70
N GLN A 199 3.23 -7.12 21.28
CA GLN A 199 4.06 -7.90 22.19
C GLN A 199 5.12 -7.07 22.91
N ASP A 200 5.40 -5.89 22.43
CA ASP A 200 6.38 -4.95 22.99
C ASP A 200 5.75 -4.01 24.03
N VAL A 201 4.46 -4.10 24.27
CA VAL A 201 3.76 -3.37 25.33
C VAL A 201 4.11 -3.97 26.67
N VAL A 202 4.81 -3.20 27.53
CA VAL A 202 5.23 -3.62 28.88
C VAL A 202 4.34 -3.07 29.97
N GLU A 203 3.65 -1.94 29.74
CA GLU A 203 2.63 -1.41 30.64
C GLU A 203 1.37 -1.05 29.86
N ASN A 204 0.23 -1.45 30.39
CA ASN A 204 -1.09 -1.19 29.83
C ASN A 204 -2.06 -0.89 31.00
N PRO A 205 -1.98 0.32 31.59
CA PRO A 205 -2.65 0.65 32.86
C PRO A 205 -4.18 0.59 32.75
N HIS A 206 -4.73 0.73 31.54
CA HIS A 206 -6.18 0.66 31.28
C HIS A 206 -6.61 -0.67 30.66
N ASN A 207 -5.74 -1.68 30.64
CA ASN A 207 -6.03 -2.99 30.02
C ASN A 207 -6.64 -2.86 28.62
N ILE A 208 -6.20 -1.87 27.82
CA ILE A 208 -6.74 -1.65 26.48
C ILE A 208 -6.59 -2.88 25.60
N GLU A 209 -7.58 -3.12 24.75
CA GLU A 209 -7.54 -4.13 23.69
C GLU A 209 -7.06 -3.48 22.39
N LEU A 210 -5.88 -3.85 21.91
CA LEU A 210 -5.40 -3.45 20.59
C LEU A 210 -6.05 -4.32 19.51
N TYR A 211 -6.89 -3.71 18.69
CA TYR A 211 -7.61 -4.35 17.60
C TYR A 211 -6.90 -4.07 16.28
N GLU A 212 -6.05 -5.03 15.89
CA GLU A 212 -5.27 -4.95 14.64
C GLU A 212 -6.18 -5.23 13.45
N VAL A 213 -6.25 -4.29 12.53
CA VAL A 213 -7.09 -4.37 11.34
C VAL A 213 -6.40 -3.69 10.15
N GLU A 214 -6.70 -4.14 8.94
CA GLU A 214 -6.19 -3.49 7.73
C GLU A 214 -6.46 -1.98 7.76
N ALA A 215 -5.42 -1.16 7.48
CA ALA A 215 -5.47 0.30 7.61
C ALA A 215 -6.68 0.91 6.87
N ALA A 216 -7.01 0.39 5.68
CA ALA A 216 -8.17 0.80 4.88
C ALA A 216 -9.53 0.52 5.55
N GLN A 217 -9.60 -0.37 6.54
CA GLN A 217 -10.83 -0.71 7.24
C GLN A 217 -11.01 0.08 8.54
N ILE A 218 -9.97 0.73 9.04
CA ILE A 218 -10.02 1.47 10.31
C ILE A 218 -11.14 2.50 10.34
N PRO A 219 -11.37 3.33 9.32
CA PRO A 219 -12.47 4.31 9.36
C PRO A 219 -13.85 3.67 9.57
N ARG A 220 -14.04 2.45 9.05
CA ARG A 220 -15.31 1.70 9.19
C ARG A 220 -15.48 1.05 10.55
N SER A 221 -14.41 0.95 11.33
CA SER A 221 -14.45 0.35 12.67
C SER A 221 -14.83 1.34 13.78
N LEU A 222 -14.88 2.66 13.49
CA LEU A 222 -15.13 3.70 14.48
C LEU A 222 -16.39 3.47 15.34
N ASP A 223 -17.46 2.94 14.74
CA ASP A 223 -18.69 2.64 15.47
C ASP A 223 -18.61 1.41 16.39
N SER A 224 -17.50 0.65 16.31
CA SER A 224 -17.30 -0.63 17.02
C SER A 224 -16.10 -0.65 17.97
N VAL A 225 -15.34 0.45 18.03
CA VAL A 225 -14.17 0.63 18.90
C VAL A 225 -14.30 1.91 19.73
N ASP A 226 -13.58 2.00 20.83
CA ASP A 226 -13.54 3.23 21.62
C ASP A 226 -12.76 4.33 20.93
N PHE A 227 -11.59 3.98 20.36
CA PHE A 227 -10.72 4.88 19.62
C PHE A 227 -10.11 4.16 18.42
N ALA A 228 -9.58 4.93 17.47
CA ALA A 228 -8.85 4.38 16.33
C ALA A 228 -7.61 5.24 16.00
N CYS A 229 -6.48 4.57 15.83
CA CYS A 229 -5.27 5.17 15.29
C CYS A 229 -5.27 4.99 13.78
N MET A 230 -5.20 6.07 12.99
CA MET A 230 -5.27 5.95 11.54
C MET A 230 -4.37 6.92 10.79
N ASN A 231 -3.99 6.49 9.58
CA ASN A 231 -3.21 7.27 8.63
C ASN A 231 -4.03 8.47 8.10
N GLY A 232 -3.34 9.58 7.81
CA GLY A 232 -3.95 10.82 7.37
C GLY A 232 -4.81 10.67 6.12
N ASN A 233 -4.35 9.92 5.11
CA ASN A 233 -5.13 9.69 3.89
C ASN A 233 -6.47 8.97 4.15
N TYR A 234 -6.52 8.01 5.06
CA TYR A 234 -7.76 7.33 5.40
C TYR A 234 -8.68 8.20 6.27
N ALA A 235 -8.10 9.03 7.14
CA ALA A 235 -8.87 10.04 7.88
C ALA A 235 -9.53 11.04 6.91
N LEU A 236 -8.78 11.57 5.94
CA LEU A 236 -9.29 12.48 4.91
C LEU A 236 -10.39 11.82 4.06
N GLN A 237 -10.22 10.57 3.65
CA GLN A 237 -11.24 9.81 2.90
C GLN A 237 -12.52 9.56 3.73
N ALA A 238 -12.41 9.52 5.05
CA ALA A 238 -13.53 9.45 5.98
C ALA A 238 -14.12 10.83 6.33
N ASN A 239 -13.68 11.91 5.66
CA ASN A 239 -14.03 13.30 5.95
C ASN A 239 -13.66 13.75 7.37
N LEU A 240 -12.63 13.15 7.96
CA LEU A 240 -12.05 13.59 9.23
C LEU A 240 -10.90 14.58 8.96
N LYS A 241 -10.86 15.63 9.75
CA LYS A 241 -9.81 16.65 9.70
C LYS A 241 -8.76 16.40 10.80
N PRO A 242 -7.56 16.98 10.69
CA PRO A 242 -6.58 16.95 11.78
C PRO A 242 -7.13 17.48 13.11
N SER A 243 -8.02 18.48 13.02
CA SER A 243 -8.70 19.06 14.19
C SER A 243 -9.71 18.13 14.88
N ASP A 244 -10.12 17.04 14.22
CA ASP A 244 -11.02 16.02 14.77
C ASP A 244 -10.26 14.95 15.54
N ALA A 245 -8.93 14.91 15.39
CA ALA A 245 -8.08 13.98 16.12
C ALA A 245 -8.00 14.37 17.61
N LEU A 246 -8.12 13.39 18.48
CA LEU A 246 -7.93 13.54 19.93
C LEU A 246 -6.44 13.70 20.28
N ALA A 247 -5.57 13.10 19.49
CA ALA A 247 -4.13 13.30 19.52
C ALA A 247 -3.59 13.10 18.10
N ILE A 248 -2.53 13.82 17.76
CA ILE A 248 -1.93 13.78 16.43
C ILE A 248 -0.41 13.88 16.53
N GLU A 249 0.30 13.23 15.62
CA GLU A 249 1.74 13.39 15.49
C GLU A 249 2.11 14.84 15.16
N LYS A 250 3.21 15.31 15.72
CA LYS A 250 3.71 16.67 15.47
C LYS A 250 4.40 16.73 14.11
N ALA A 251 4.00 17.67 13.27
CA ALA A 251 4.56 17.84 11.92
C ALA A 251 6.03 18.28 11.90
N ASP A 252 6.56 18.83 12.97
CA ASP A 252 7.96 19.23 13.14
C ASP A 252 8.83 18.15 13.80
N SER A 253 8.26 16.94 14.02
CA SER A 253 8.95 15.83 14.66
C SER A 253 9.87 15.06 13.69
N GLU A 254 10.77 14.25 14.25
CA GLU A 254 11.54 13.27 13.47
C GLU A 254 10.62 12.29 12.71
N ALA A 255 9.44 12.03 13.25
CA ALA A 255 8.41 11.22 12.58
C ALA A 255 7.99 11.81 11.23
N ALA A 256 7.85 13.13 11.10
CA ALA A 256 7.50 13.78 9.84
C ALA A 256 8.51 13.48 8.73
N GLN A 257 9.79 13.45 9.03
CA GLN A 257 10.84 13.11 8.06
C GLN A 257 10.89 11.62 7.75
N THR A 258 10.64 10.78 8.75
CA THR A 258 10.66 9.32 8.63
C THR A 258 9.47 8.81 7.80
N TYR A 259 8.28 9.34 8.08
CA TYR A 259 7.02 8.92 7.42
C TYR A 259 6.59 9.83 6.26
N ALA A 260 7.54 10.58 5.68
CA ALA A 260 7.28 11.33 4.46
C ALA A 260 6.80 10.42 3.34
N ASN A 261 5.72 10.82 2.67
CA ASN A 261 5.18 10.13 1.52
C ASN A 261 6.07 10.34 0.29
N ILE A 262 6.32 9.25 -0.41
CA ILE A 262 7.31 9.14 -1.48
C ILE A 262 6.67 8.79 -2.81
N VAL A 263 7.30 9.23 -3.89
CA VAL A 263 7.13 8.61 -5.21
C VAL A 263 8.04 7.40 -5.28
N ALA A 264 7.51 6.27 -5.75
CA ALA A 264 8.25 5.04 -5.90
C ALA A 264 8.05 4.44 -7.29
N VAL A 265 9.08 3.78 -7.82
CA VAL A 265 9.12 3.16 -9.15
C VAL A 265 9.77 1.80 -9.09
N ALA A 266 9.55 0.93 -10.09
CA ALA A 266 10.38 -0.26 -10.24
C ALA A 266 11.86 0.14 -10.39
N GLU A 267 12.80 -0.61 -9.80
CA GLU A 267 14.23 -0.28 -9.77
C GLU A 267 14.81 0.03 -11.17
N LYS A 268 14.35 -0.67 -12.20
CA LYS A 268 14.77 -0.45 -13.60
C LYS A 268 14.46 0.94 -14.15
N ASN A 269 13.49 1.64 -13.56
CA ASN A 269 13.01 2.96 -14.03
C ASN A 269 13.60 4.14 -13.25
N LYS A 270 14.34 3.91 -12.15
CA LYS A 270 14.77 4.94 -11.21
C LYS A 270 15.55 6.13 -11.82
N ASP A 271 16.27 5.88 -12.90
CA ASP A 271 17.12 6.87 -13.55
C ASP A 271 16.45 7.49 -14.81
N ALA A 272 15.20 7.15 -15.11
CA ALA A 272 14.50 7.65 -16.28
C ALA A 272 14.24 9.18 -16.20
N GLU A 273 14.33 9.90 -17.31
CA GLU A 273 14.14 11.36 -17.34
C GLU A 273 12.74 11.77 -16.87
N TRP A 274 11.71 11.00 -17.22
CA TRP A 274 10.35 11.28 -16.75
C TRP A 274 10.21 11.18 -15.22
N VAL A 275 11.01 10.32 -14.56
CA VAL A 275 11.03 10.20 -13.08
C VAL A 275 11.55 11.49 -12.46
N LYS A 276 12.66 12.04 -13.00
CA LYS A 276 13.22 13.31 -12.53
C LYS A 276 12.20 14.45 -12.69
N THR A 277 11.56 14.50 -13.87
CA THR A 277 10.52 15.49 -14.17
C THR A 277 9.33 15.37 -13.23
N LEU A 278 8.86 14.14 -12.95
CA LEU A 278 7.75 13.88 -12.02
C LEU A 278 8.07 14.39 -10.62
N VAL A 279 9.23 14.01 -10.08
CA VAL A 279 9.67 14.42 -8.74
C VAL A 279 9.85 15.94 -8.66
N GLU A 280 10.52 16.56 -9.65
CA GLU A 280 10.71 18.01 -9.71
C GLU A 280 9.39 18.77 -9.68
N VAL A 281 8.39 18.32 -10.45
CA VAL A 281 7.08 18.97 -10.48
C VAL A 281 6.34 18.76 -9.15
N LEU A 282 6.34 17.55 -8.59
CA LEU A 282 5.67 17.29 -7.32
C LEU A 282 6.30 18.04 -6.13
N GLN A 283 7.59 18.37 -6.22
CA GLN A 283 8.32 19.17 -5.22
C GLN A 283 8.30 20.67 -5.55
N SER A 284 7.65 21.10 -6.65
CA SER A 284 7.60 22.51 -7.03
C SER A 284 6.82 23.33 -6.01
N LYS A 285 7.12 24.64 -5.98
CA LYS A 285 6.42 25.59 -5.11
C LYS A 285 4.90 25.59 -5.35
N ASP A 286 4.47 25.48 -6.59
CA ASP A 286 3.04 25.51 -6.93
C ASP A 286 2.29 24.30 -6.32
N ILE A 287 2.92 23.12 -6.30
CA ILE A 287 2.34 21.94 -5.68
C ILE A 287 2.41 22.03 -4.14
N GLN A 288 3.49 22.58 -3.58
CA GLN A 288 3.57 22.84 -2.13
C GLN A 288 2.48 23.81 -1.68
N ASP A 289 2.29 24.91 -2.42
CA ASP A 289 1.23 25.88 -2.13
C ASP A 289 -0.15 25.22 -2.23
N PHE A 290 -0.42 24.44 -3.28
CA PHE A 290 -1.67 23.66 -3.41
C PHE A 290 -1.91 22.75 -2.23
N ILE A 291 -0.90 21.99 -1.78
CA ILE A 291 -1.01 21.08 -0.62
C ILE A 291 -1.36 21.87 0.63
N ASN A 292 -0.62 22.95 0.92
CA ASN A 292 -0.77 23.73 2.15
C ASN A 292 -2.13 24.46 2.20
N GLU A 293 -2.60 24.98 1.06
CA GLU A 293 -3.88 25.66 0.96
C GLU A 293 -5.06 24.69 1.05
N LYS A 294 -4.96 23.53 0.40
CA LYS A 294 -6.08 22.61 0.32
C LYS A 294 -6.33 21.82 1.61
N TYR A 295 -5.26 21.39 2.28
CA TYR A 295 -5.38 20.42 3.38
C TYR A 295 -5.24 21.03 4.78
N GLU A 296 -4.98 22.32 4.91
CA GLU A 296 -5.01 23.07 6.18
C GLU A 296 -4.19 22.37 7.32
N GLY A 297 -3.04 21.76 6.98
CA GLY A 297 -2.19 21.01 7.91
C GLY A 297 -2.49 19.52 8.02
N GLY A 298 -3.54 19.00 7.37
CA GLY A 298 -3.79 17.55 7.24
C GLY A 298 -2.82 16.84 6.30
N VAL A 299 -2.23 17.62 5.40
CA VAL A 299 -1.11 17.24 4.56
C VAL A 299 -0.12 18.39 4.56
N VAL A 300 1.14 18.11 4.82
CA VAL A 300 2.20 19.11 4.97
C VAL A 300 3.25 18.88 3.90
N SER A 301 3.50 19.87 3.05
CA SER A 301 4.57 19.77 2.04
C SER A 301 5.93 19.64 2.71
N ILE A 302 6.83 18.87 2.10
CA ILE A 302 8.21 18.70 2.56
C ILE A 302 9.17 19.42 1.61
N GLN A 303 10.15 20.11 2.18
CA GLN A 303 11.24 20.75 1.44
C GLN A 303 12.43 19.81 1.29
#